data_c320c6ffcf2fdcb35c94a4e5137730c7
#
_entry.id   c320c6ffcf2fdcb35c94a4e5137730c7
#
_cell.length_a   1.000
_cell.length_b   1.000
_cell.length_c   1.000
_cell.angle_alpha   90.00
_cell.angle_beta   90.00
_cell.angle_gamma   90.00
#
_symmetry.space_group_name_H-M   'P 1'
#
loop_
_entity.id
_entity.type
_entity.pdbx_description
1 polymer ?
#
loop_
_entity_poly.entity_id
_entity_poly.type
_entity_poly.pdbx_seq_one_letter_code
_entity_poly.pdbx_strand_id
1 'polypeptide(L)'
;MSDTRAQRIELPVEEIERLQRADALLTSILENSPFLISTKDLTGVVTQANNRFTLLDIPPLDQFVGRSVFDLFPPDVAQALWANDQQAVREARCIEAEEEVAHKDGSLHTYLTVKFPLRGGGGAITGSCALSVDITDTKRAVRDSLTDELTGIPNRRALNQDYPEEAQRALRHGEVLNLALIDIDHFKAYNDSCGHDRGDDALRRVASALRLTLARAGDRLFRVGGEEFVALFVTQDEQGAQRHAEDIRRAAAELQLPHPALGSGQVVTISVGLASLPLGESRDLDTLYHRADAALYRAKSTGRNCVVVAP
;
A
#
# COMPACT_ATOMS: atom_id res chain seq x y z
N MET A 1 -17.31 -16.97 65.43
CA MET A 1 -16.31 -15.91 65.49
C MET A 1 -14.97 -16.52 65.04
N SER A 2 -14.66 -16.47 63.78
CA SER A 2 -13.38 -16.92 63.22
C SER A 2 -12.58 -15.68 62.81
N ASP A 3 -11.56 -15.44 63.61
CA ASP A 3 -10.62 -14.32 63.47
C ASP A 3 -9.67 -14.63 62.32
N THR A 4 -9.92 -14.10 61.12
CA THR A 4 -9.05 -14.22 59.98
C THR A 4 -7.96 -13.15 60.12
N ARG A 5 -6.91 -13.45 60.89
CA ARG A 5 -5.67 -12.67 60.95
C ARG A 5 -5.03 -12.67 59.51
N ALA A 6 -5.11 -11.53 58.83
CA ALA A 6 -4.30 -11.27 57.68
C ALA A 6 -2.80 -11.39 58.09
N GLN A 7 -2.13 -12.43 57.65
CA GLN A 7 -0.67 -12.55 57.76
C GLN A 7 -0.04 -11.39 56.97
N ARG A 8 0.58 -10.43 57.68
CA ARG A 8 1.49 -9.46 57.05
C ARG A 8 2.69 -10.23 56.57
N ILE A 9 2.84 -10.34 55.28
CA ILE A 9 4.04 -10.82 54.66
C ILE A 9 5.06 -9.66 54.68
N GLU A 10 6.03 -9.69 55.58
CA GLU A 10 7.18 -8.79 55.58
C GLU A 10 8.19 -9.29 54.59
N LEU A 11 8.31 -8.59 53.44
CA LEU A 11 9.36 -8.90 52.44
C LEU A 11 10.71 -8.41 52.98
N PRO A 12 11.83 -9.13 52.72
CA PRO A 12 13.20 -8.66 53.00
C PRO A 12 13.45 -7.28 52.32
N VAL A 13 14.20 -6.41 52.95
CA VAL A 13 14.52 -5.07 52.41
C VAL A 13 15.17 -5.17 51.03
N GLU A 14 16.04 -6.12 50.80
CA GLU A 14 16.68 -6.38 49.49
C GLU A 14 15.67 -6.72 48.39
N GLU A 15 14.63 -7.45 48.73
CA GLU A 15 13.55 -7.81 47.80
C GLU A 15 12.68 -6.60 47.45
N ILE A 16 12.39 -5.75 48.43
CA ILE A 16 11.68 -4.48 48.23
C ILE A 16 12.48 -3.56 47.31
N GLU A 17 13.76 -3.38 47.56
CA GLU A 17 14.64 -2.58 46.68
C GLU A 17 14.75 -3.13 45.28
N ARG A 18 14.79 -4.47 45.11
CA ARG A 18 14.80 -5.12 43.79
C ARG A 18 13.52 -4.85 43.03
N LEU A 19 12.36 -4.96 43.68
CA LEU A 19 11.05 -4.66 43.09
C LEU A 19 10.94 -3.19 42.70
N GLN A 20 11.37 -2.26 43.57
CA GLN A 20 11.36 -0.82 43.26
C GLN A 20 12.26 -0.48 42.07
N ARG A 21 13.45 -1.08 41.96
CA ARG A 21 14.33 -0.90 40.80
C ARG A 21 13.71 -1.45 39.51
N ALA A 22 13.07 -2.61 39.59
CA ALA A 22 12.38 -3.18 38.43
C ALA A 22 11.19 -2.33 37.98
N ASP A 23 10.41 -1.83 38.93
CA ASP A 23 9.26 -0.93 38.64
C ASP A 23 9.73 0.39 38.03
N ALA A 24 10.77 1.02 38.60
CA ALA A 24 11.34 2.24 38.06
C ALA A 24 11.91 2.05 36.64
N LEU A 25 12.54 0.93 36.36
CA LEU A 25 13.05 0.59 35.02
C LEU A 25 11.89 0.40 34.03
N LEU A 26 10.88 -0.38 34.40
CA LEU A 26 9.70 -0.59 33.55
C LEU A 26 8.96 0.73 33.27
N THR A 27 8.75 1.55 34.28
CA THR A 27 8.17 2.89 34.11
C THR A 27 9.00 3.75 33.17
N SER A 28 10.33 3.76 33.35
CA SER A 28 11.22 4.53 32.47
C SER A 28 11.16 4.04 31.01
N ILE A 29 11.09 2.74 30.78
CA ILE A 29 10.94 2.16 29.42
C ILE A 29 9.59 2.58 28.81
N LEU A 30 8.51 2.45 29.57
CA LEU A 30 7.17 2.81 29.10
C LEU A 30 7.07 4.28 28.73
N GLU A 31 7.49 5.17 29.64
CA GLU A 31 7.35 6.61 29.48
C GLU A 31 8.25 7.21 28.38
N ASN A 32 9.44 6.64 28.17
CA ASN A 32 10.38 7.12 27.17
C ASN A 32 10.30 6.35 25.83
N SER A 33 9.45 5.33 25.73
CA SER A 33 9.25 4.59 24.49
C SER A 33 8.63 5.48 23.40
N PRO A 34 9.14 5.45 22.17
CA PRO A 34 8.48 6.10 21.02
C PRO A 34 7.23 5.36 20.54
N PHE A 35 6.97 4.17 21.07
CA PHE A 35 5.85 3.30 20.68
C PHE A 35 4.63 3.54 21.56
N LEU A 36 3.43 3.29 21.01
CA LEU A 36 2.26 3.09 21.86
C LEU A 36 2.38 1.73 22.54
N ILE A 37 2.35 1.72 23.86
CA ILE A 37 2.42 0.49 24.66
C ILE A 37 1.20 0.43 25.56
N SER A 38 0.39 -0.63 25.43
CA SER A 38 -0.72 -0.88 26.32
C SER A 38 -0.82 -2.35 26.68
N THR A 39 -1.38 -2.59 27.86
CA THR A 39 -1.73 -3.94 28.32
C THR A 39 -3.23 -4.03 28.60
N LYS A 40 -3.78 -5.22 28.39
CA LYS A 40 -5.18 -5.53 28.67
C LYS A 40 -5.28 -6.84 29.41
N ASP A 41 -6.30 -6.96 30.24
CA ASP A 41 -6.66 -8.24 30.84
C ASP A 41 -7.41 -9.16 29.84
N LEU A 42 -7.79 -10.35 30.29
CA LEU A 42 -8.50 -11.33 29.45
C LEU A 42 -9.94 -10.91 29.07
N THR A 43 -10.45 -9.83 29.65
CA THR A 43 -11.78 -9.28 29.34
C THR A 43 -11.74 -8.07 28.42
N GLY A 44 -10.53 -7.60 28.05
CA GLY A 44 -10.34 -6.46 27.17
C GLY A 44 -10.30 -5.12 27.90
N VAL A 45 -10.18 -5.12 29.22
CA VAL A 45 -9.99 -3.92 30.01
C VAL A 45 -8.52 -3.51 29.96
N VAL A 46 -8.27 -2.25 29.64
CA VAL A 46 -6.90 -1.68 29.61
C VAL A 46 -6.37 -1.60 31.04
N THR A 47 -5.25 -2.26 31.29
CA THR A 47 -4.60 -2.30 32.61
C THR A 47 -3.45 -1.29 32.72
N GLN A 48 -2.76 -1.01 31.61
CA GLN A 48 -1.71 0.01 31.52
C GLN A 48 -1.67 0.61 30.10
N ALA A 49 -1.24 1.87 30.02
CA ALA A 49 -0.92 2.55 28.76
C ALA A 49 0.14 3.63 29.04
N ASN A 50 1.06 3.83 28.10
CA ASN A 50 2.07 4.86 28.22
C ASN A 50 1.60 6.22 27.67
N ASN A 51 2.37 7.28 27.95
CA ASN A 51 2.02 8.66 27.57
C ASN A 51 1.82 8.88 26.05
N ARG A 52 2.31 7.99 25.20
CA ARG A 52 2.13 8.12 23.73
C ARG A 52 0.66 8.03 23.32
N PHE A 53 -0.18 7.38 24.10
CA PHE A 53 -1.63 7.34 23.85
C PHE A 53 -2.30 8.72 23.89
N THR A 54 -1.66 9.73 24.48
CA THR A 54 -2.15 11.11 24.45
C THR A 54 -2.21 11.75 23.06
N LEU A 55 -1.58 11.16 22.08
CA LEU A 55 -1.66 11.56 20.65
C LEU A 55 -2.99 11.16 20.01
N LEU A 56 -3.60 10.08 20.48
CA LEU A 56 -4.80 9.51 19.91
C LEU A 56 -6.06 10.30 20.33
N ASP A 57 -7.09 10.21 19.50
CA ASP A 57 -8.41 10.75 19.81
C ASP A 57 -9.16 9.84 20.82
N ILE A 58 -8.68 9.86 22.04
CA ILE A 58 -9.17 9.07 23.18
C ILE A 58 -9.30 9.95 24.42
N PRO A 59 -10.06 9.51 25.46
CA PRO A 59 -10.09 10.17 26.75
C PRO A 59 -8.69 10.31 27.40
N PRO A 60 -8.50 11.24 28.34
CA PRO A 60 -7.28 11.32 29.15
C PRO A 60 -6.87 9.98 29.75
N LEU A 61 -5.56 9.72 29.91
CA LEU A 61 -5.03 8.42 30.33
C LEU A 61 -5.59 7.91 31.68
N ASP A 62 -5.86 8.80 32.61
CA ASP A 62 -6.50 8.48 33.88
C ASP A 62 -7.92 7.99 33.74
N GLN A 63 -8.58 8.31 32.63
CA GLN A 63 -9.92 7.80 32.27
C GLN A 63 -9.85 6.66 31.22
N PHE A 64 -8.69 6.42 30.62
CA PHE A 64 -8.46 5.38 29.64
C PHE A 64 -8.14 4.02 30.30
N VAL A 65 -7.26 4.04 31.30
CA VAL A 65 -6.92 2.85 32.10
C VAL A 65 -8.11 2.45 32.94
N GLY A 66 -8.43 1.16 32.99
CA GLY A 66 -9.57 0.59 33.69
C GLY A 66 -10.85 0.52 32.86
N ARG A 67 -10.84 0.98 31.60
CA ARG A 67 -11.98 0.84 30.69
C ARG A 67 -11.78 -0.26 29.66
N SER A 68 -12.89 -0.78 29.15
CA SER A 68 -12.89 -1.72 28.04
C SER A 68 -12.53 -1.02 26.74
N VAL A 69 -11.83 -1.72 25.85
CA VAL A 69 -11.56 -1.26 24.49
C VAL A 69 -12.85 -0.86 23.75
N PHE A 70 -13.99 -1.47 24.06
CA PHE A 70 -15.30 -1.15 23.49
C PHE A 70 -15.91 0.15 24.00
N ASP A 71 -15.43 0.68 25.12
CA ASP A 71 -15.84 2.00 25.64
C ASP A 71 -14.95 3.13 25.12
N LEU A 72 -13.81 2.79 24.51
CA LEU A 72 -12.73 3.71 24.14
C LEU A 72 -12.67 4.00 22.64
N PHE A 73 -13.11 3.06 21.81
CA PHE A 73 -13.03 3.15 20.36
C PHE A 73 -14.40 2.90 19.70
N PRO A 74 -14.61 3.40 18.46
CA PRO A 74 -15.77 3.02 17.66
C PRO A 74 -15.94 1.49 17.57
N PRO A 75 -17.16 0.96 17.48
CA PRO A 75 -17.41 -0.48 17.60
C PRO A 75 -16.65 -1.37 16.62
N ASP A 76 -16.50 -0.93 15.38
CA ASP A 76 -15.75 -1.63 14.32
C ASP A 76 -14.24 -1.67 14.61
N VAL A 77 -13.68 -0.54 15.02
CA VAL A 77 -12.27 -0.43 15.44
C VAL A 77 -12.03 -1.27 16.71
N ALA A 78 -12.89 -1.12 17.72
CA ALA A 78 -12.79 -1.88 18.97
C ALA A 78 -12.81 -3.39 18.72
N GLN A 79 -13.70 -3.86 17.85
CA GLN A 79 -13.82 -5.27 17.50
C GLN A 79 -12.57 -5.79 16.77
N ALA A 80 -12.02 -5.02 15.85
CA ALA A 80 -10.78 -5.40 15.14
C ALA A 80 -9.59 -5.47 16.11
N LEU A 81 -9.41 -4.43 16.94
CA LEU A 81 -8.35 -4.39 17.95
C LEU A 81 -8.42 -5.58 18.90
N TRP A 82 -9.64 -5.87 19.42
CA TRP A 82 -9.87 -6.95 20.37
C TRP A 82 -9.71 -8.34 19.76
N ALA A 83 -10.11 -8.53 18.51
CA ALA A 83 -9.92 -9.80 17.81
C ALA A 83 -8.45 -10.19 17.73
N ASN A 84 -7.55 -9.22 17.43
CA ASN A 84 -6.11 -9.42 17.40
C ASN A 84 -5.53 -9.74 18.79
N ASP A 85 -6.01 -9.06 19.87
CA ASP A 85 -5.61 -9.37 21.23
C ASP A 85 -6.03 -10.81 21.63
N GLN A 86 -7.28 -11.19 21.32
CA GLN A 86 -7.78 -12.53 21.57
C GLN A 86 -7.03 -13.60 20.80
N GLN A 87 -6.62 -13.30 19.57
CA GLN A 87 -5.83 -14.23 18.78
C GLN A 87 -4.47 -14.48 19.42
N ALA A 88 -3.77 -13.43 19.87
CA ALA A 88 -2.48 -13.55 20.55
C ALA A 88 -2.59 -14.39 21.82
N VAL A 89 -3.65 -14.18 22.63
CA VAL A 89 -3.92 -14.94 23.86
C VAL A 89 -4.25 -16.40 23.53
N ARG A 90 -5.15 -16.66 22.58
CA ARG A 90 -5.62 -18.01 22.22
C ARG A 90 -4.51 -18.88 21.62
N GLU A 91 -3.70 -18.28 20.74
CA GLU A 91 -2.60 -19.00 20.07
C GLU A 91 -1.31 -18.99 20.88
N ALA A 92 -1.29 -18.26 22.00
CA ALA A 92 -0.15 -18.11 22.91
C ALA A 92 1.16 -17.67 22.20
N ARG A 93 1.04 -16.87 21.11
CA ARG A 93 2.15 -16.35 20.29
C ARG A 93 1.98 -14.87 19.95
N CYS A 94 3.03 -14.27 19.40
CA CYS A 94 2.95 -12.92 18.85
C CYS A 94 2.09 -12.90 17.58
N ILE A 95 1.28 -11.85 17.44
CA ILE A 95 0.46 -11.53 16.26
C ILE A 95 0.88 -10.15 15.78
N GLU A 96 1.13 -10.02 14.49
CA GLU A 96 1.38 -8.73 13.84
C GLU A 96 0.14 -8.33 13.06
N ALA A 97 -0.25 -7.06 13.18
CA ALA A 97 -1.38 -6.49 12.46
C ALA A 97 -1.13 -5.02 12.13
N GLU A 98 -1.64 -4.57 11.00
CA GLU A 98 -1.77 -3.14 10.73
C GLU A 98 -3.12 -2.64 11.23
N GLU A 99 -3.10 -1.58 12.02
CA GLU A 99 -4.28 -1.00 12.67
C GLU A 99 -4.35 0.49 12.35
N GLU A 100 -5.53 0.98 11.97
CA GLU A 100 -5.75 2.40 11.70
C GLU A 100 -6.42 3.05 12.90
N VAL A 101 -5.84 4.15 13.38
CA VAL A 101 -6.34 4.88 14.55
C VAL A 101 -6.31 6.38 14.28
N ALA A 102 -7.39 7.08 14.69
CA ALA A 102 -7.48 8.52 14.58
C ALA A 102 -6.65 9.23 15.66
N HIS A 103 -5.94 10.28 15.26
CA HIS A 103 -5.26 11.21 16.16
C HIS A 103 -6.16 12.38 16.52
N LYS A 104 -5.80 13.12 17.59
CA LYS A 104 -6.53 14.32 18.07
C LYS A 104 -6.64 15.44 17.06
N ASP A 105 -5.74 15.51 16.10
CA ASP A 105 -5.75 16.49 15.01
C ASP A 105 -6.70 16.09 13.86
N GLY A 106 -7.40 14.96 14.00
CA GLY A 106 -8.31 14.39 13.00
C GLY A 106 -7.61 13.59 11.90
N SER A 107 -6.28 13.45 11.93
CA SER A 107 -5.55 12.62 10.99
C SER A 107 -5.71 11.13 11.31
N LEU A 108 -5.76 10.32 10.26
CA LEU A 108 -5.76 8.85 10.39
C LEU A 108 -4.32 8.36 10.22
N HIS A 109 -3.87 7.59 11.20
CA HIS A 109 -2.53 7.01 11.23
C HIS A 109 -2.58 5.50 11.15
N THR A 110 -1.63 4.89 10.43
CA THR A 110 -1.46 3.45 10.36
C THR A 110 -0.36 3.02 11.32
N TYR A 111 -0.71 2.10 12.21
CA TYR A 111 0.22 1.50 13.15
C TYR A 111 0.52 0.05 12.79
N LEU A 112 1.80 -0.31 12.77
CA LEU A 112 2.20 -1.73 12.82
C LEU A 112 2.20 -2.12 14.30
N THR A 113 1.28 -3.01 14.67
CA THR A 113 1.08 -3.44 16.05
C THR A 113 1.50 -4.89 16.22
N VAL A 114 2.38 -5.15 17.18
CA VAL A 114 2.73 -6.49 17.66
C VAL A 114 1.99 -6.74 18.95
N LYS A 115 1.15 -7.78 18.98
CA LYS A 115 0.41 -8.21 20.16
C LYS A 115 0.93 -9.55 20.66
N PHE A 116 1.11 -9.68 21.96
CA PHE A 116 1.61 -10.91 22.57
C PHE A 116 0.95 -11.15 23.93
N PRO A 117 0.83 -12.44 24.36
CA PRO A 117 0.23 -12.78 25.63
C PRO A 117 1.15 -12.41 26.80
N LEU A 118 0.57 -11.82 27.84
CA LEU A 118 1.22 -11.61 29.12
C LEU A 118 1.04 -12.82 30.02
N ARG A 119 2.09 -13.20 30.74
CA ARG A 119 2.07 -14.33 31.66
C ARG A 119 2.31 -13.86 33.09
N GLY A 120 1.49 -14.35 34.00
CA GLY A 120 1.68 -14.14 35.42
C GLY A 120 2.78 -15.06 36.01
N GLY A 121 3.08 -14.88 37.29
CA GLY A 121 4.15 -15.59 38.02
C GLY A 121 4.06 -17.12 37.99
N GLY A 122 2.87 -17.69 37.72
CA GLY A 122 2.64 -19.12 37.54
C GLY A 122 2.67 -19.60 36.08
N GLY A 123 3.04 -18.75 35.11
CA GLY A 123 3.09 -19.09 33.68
C GLY A 123 1.72 -19.02 32.96
N ALA A 124 0.63 -18.87 33.68
CA ALA A 124 -0.70 -18.70 33.10
C ALA A 124 -0.80 -17.37 32.36
N ILE A 125 -1.50 -17.34 31.23
CA ILE A 125 -1.77 -16.11 30.49
C ILE A 125 -2.79 -15.28 31.30
N THR A 126 -2.44 -14.02 31.56
CA THR A 126 -3.23 -13.08 32.36
C THR A 126 -3.79 -11.91 31.53
N GLY A 127 -3.37 -11.77 30.30
CA GLY A 127 -3.77 -10.71 29.42
C GLY A 127 -2.93 -10.63 28.14
N SER A 128 -2.97 -9.49 27.47
CA SER A 128 -2.20 -9.18 26.29
C SER A 128 -1.41 -7.87 26.45
N CYS A 129 -0.32 -7.74 25.71
CA CYS A 129 0.41 -6.49 25.51
C CYS A 129 0.38 -6.15 24.02
N ALA A 130 0.19 -4.89 23.70
CA ALA A 130 0.30 -4.32 22.37
C ALA A 130 1.46 -3.31 22.33
N LEU A 131 2.33 -3.47 21.33
CA LEU A 131 3.38 -2.52 20.95
C LEU A 131 3.05 -2.02 19.54
N SER A 132 2.79 -0.71 19.37
CA SER A 132 2.40 -0.15 18.09
C SER A 132 3.38 0.93 17.64
N VAL A 133 3.88 0.78 16.41
CA VAL A 133 4.77 1.73 15.74
C VAL A 133 3.98 2.48 14.68
N ASP A 134 4.00 3.79 14.70
CA ASP A 134 3.44 4.60 13.63
C ASP A 134 4.27 4.42 12.35
N ILE A 135 3.66 3.84 11.33
CA ILE A 135 4.27 3.61 10.01
C ILE A 135 3.66 4.50 8.92
N THR A 136 2.86 5.50 9.30
CA THR A 136 2.14 6.38 8.35
C THR A 136 3.09 7.07 7.39
N ASP A 137 4.14 7.70 7.90
CA ASP A 137 5.12 8.39 7.05
C ASP A 137 5.94 7.40 6.21
N THR A 138 6.25 6.22 6.76
CA THR A 138 6.91 5.16 6.00
C THR A 138 6.03 4.70 4.83
N LYS A 139 4.74 4.46 5.07
CA LYS A 139 3.80 4.08 4.01
C LYS A 139 3.60 5.19 2.97
N ARG A 140 3.55 6.45 3.40
CA ARG A 140 3.50 7.61 2.51
C ARG A 140 4.76 7.67 1.63
N ALA A 141 5.94 7.59 2.23
CA ALA A 141 7.20 7.60 1.49
C ALA A 141 7.31 6.45 0.49
N VAL A 142 6.87 5.25 0.86
CA VAL A 142 6.82 4.10 -0.06
C VAL A 142 5.85 4.38 -1.21
N ARG A 143 4.63 4.86 -0.93
CA ARG A 143 3.65 5.19 -1.96
C ARG A 143 4.16 6.29 -2.90
N ASP A 144 4.74 7.36 -2.36
CA ASP A 144 5.28 8.46 -3.15
C ASP A 144 6.46 7.97 -4.00
N SER A 145 7.28 7.06 -3.49
CA SER A 145 8.35 6.40 -4.24
C SER A 145 7.87 5.49 -5.38
N LEU A 146 6.60 5.04 -5.34
CA LEU A 146 5.98 4.17 -6.36
C LEU A 146 5.06 4.91 -7.33
N THR A 147 4.86 6.22 -7.13
CA THR A 147 3.97 7.05 -7.93
C THR A 147 4.78 8.04 -8.77
N ASP A 148 4.34 8.33 -9.99
CA ASP A 148 4.85 9.42 -10.81
C ASP A 148 4.21 10.75 -10.38
N GLU A 149 5.02 11.71 -9.96
CA GLU A 149 4.55 12.98 -9.38
C GLU A 149 3.72 13.84 -10.37
N LEU A 150 4.02 13.75 -11.67
CA LEU A 150 3.32 14.55 -12.67
C LEU A 150 1.93 14.02 -12.98
N THR A 151 1.81 12.71 -13.14
CA THR A 151 0.57 12.08 -13.66
C THR A 151 -0.26 11.42 -12.56
N GLY A 152 0.31 11.18 -11.38
CA GLY A 152 -0.35 10.53 -10.26
C GLY A 152 -0.62 9.03 -10.46
N ILE A 153 -0.12 8.43 -11.55
CA ILE A 153 -0.19 6.98 -11.77
C ILE A 153 1.08 6.29 -11.26
N PRO A 154 1.06 4.95 -11.03
CA PRO A 154 2.24 4.18 -10.68
C PRO A 154 3.42 4.39 -11.65
N ASN A 155 4.64 4.40 -11.11
CA ASN A 155 5.87 4.58 -11.89
C ASN A 155 6.54 3.24 -12.26
N ARG A 156 7.75 3.31 -12.88
CA ARG A 156 8.52 2.12 -13.27
C ARG A 156 8.88 1.20 -12.10
N ARG A 157 9.09 1.75 -10.89
CA ARG A 157 9.38 0.93 -9.70
C ARG A 157 8.17 0.10 -9.31
N ALA A 158 6.98 0.70 -9.37
CA ALA A 158 5.72 -0.02 -9.15
C ALA A 158 5.52 -1.14 -10.19
N LEU A 159 5.81 -0.91 -11.48
CA LEU A 159 5.77 -1.95 -12.50
C LEU A 159 6.64 -3.16 -12.13
N ASN A 160 7.89 -2.91 -11.71
CA ASN A 160 8.81 -3.99 -11.33
C ASN A 160 8.33 -4.76 -10.09
N GLN A 161 7.64 -4.09 -9.19
CA GLN A 161 7.09 -4.68 -7.97
C GLN A 161 5.82 -5.49 -8.24
N ASP A 162 4.89 -4.97 -9.06
CA ASP A 162 3.57 -5.56 -9.30
C ASP A 162 3.62 -6.72 -10.31
N TYR A 163 4.54 -6.65 -11.29
CA TYR A 163 4.60 -7.61 -12.39
C TYR A 163 4.70 -9.08 -11.96
N PRO A 164 5.56 -9.48 -11.00
CA PRO A 164 5.68 -10.89 -10.60
C PRO A 164 4.37 -11.46 -10.05
N GLU A 165 3.60 -10.67 -9.32
CA GLU A 165 2.31 -11.07 -8.75
C GLU A 165 1.25 -11.21 -9.84
N GLU A 166 1.16 -10.25 -10.77
CA GLU A 166 0.23 -10.28 -11.88
C GLU A 166 0.52 -11.45 -12.84
N ALA A 167 1.80 -11.74 -13.10
CA ALA A 167 2.21 -12.89 -13.91
C ALA A 167 1.83 -14.23 -13.25
N GLN A 168 1.97 -14.33 -11.93
CA GLN A 168 1.51 -15.52 -11.20
C GLN A 168 -0.01 -15.64 -11.15
N ARG A 169 -0.71 -14.51 -11.03
CA ARG A 169 -2.17 -14.48 -11.02
C ARG A 169 -2.73 -14.95 -12.35
N ALA A 170 -2.26 -14.39 -13.47
CA ALA A 170 -2.68 -14.78 -14.81
C ALA A 170 -2.50 -16.29 -15.05
N LEU A 171 -1.36 -16.85 -14.60
CA LEU A 171 -1.14 -18.30 -14.70
C LEU A 171 -2.15 -19.12 -13.91
N ARG A 172 -2.43 -18.75 -12.65
CA ARG A 172 -3.39 -19.49 -11.81
C ARG A 172 -4.80 -19.54 -12.42
N HIS A 173 -5.16 -18.49 -13.16
CA HIS A 173 -6.48 -18.37 -13.79
C HIS A 173 -6.50 -18.84 -15.26
N GLY A 174 -5.36 -19.27 -15.83
CA GLY A 174 -5.27 -19.68 -17.22
C GLY A 174 -5.48 -18.53 -18.22
N GLU A 175 -5.15 -17.30 -17.81
CA GLU A 175 -5.28 -16.07 -18.60
C GLU A 175 -3.95 -15.69 -19.24
N VAL A 176 -4.02 -14.98 -20.36
CA VAL A 176 -2.83 -14.44 -21.06
C VAL A 176 -2.53 -13.06 -20.47
N LEU A 177 -1.34 -12.90 -19.87
CA LEU A 177 -0.86 -11.60 -19.45
C LEU A 177 -0.28 -10.84 -20.64
N ASN A 178 -0.68 -9.58 -20.80
CA ASN A 178 -0.26 -8.71 -21.87
C ASN A 178 0.47 -7.48 -21.32
N LEU A 179 1.53 -7.06 -22.01
CA LEU A 179 2.23 -5.82 -21.79
C LEU A 179 2.13 -4.95 -23.04
N ALA A 180 1.50 -3.80 -22.92
CA ALA A 180 1.47 -2.78 -23.95
C ALA A 180 2.44 -1.65 -23.56
N LEU A 181 3.53 -1.50 -24.33
CA LEU A 181 4.41 -0.34 -24.21
C LEU A 181 3.89 0.76 -25.13
N ILE A 182 3.69 1.94 -24.57
CA ILE A 182 2.96 3.07 -25.14
C ILE A 182 3.88 4.29 -25.17
N ASP A 183 3.87 5.04 -26.25
CA ASP A 183 4.65 6.28 -26.36
C ASP A 183 3.84 7.34 -27.10
N ILE A 184 3.91 8.59 -26.63
CA ILE A 184 3.20 9.72 -27.26
C ILE A 184 3.96 10.14 -28.52
N ASP A 185 3.28 10.09 -29.64
CA ASP A 185 3.83 10.39 -30.95
C ASP A 185 4.30 11.85 -31.04
N HIS A 186 5.55 12.04 -31.50
CA HIS A 186 6.16 13.35 -31.71
C HIS A 186 6.15 14.29 -30.49
N PHE A 187 6.16 13.74 -29.26
CA PHE A 187 6.03 14.52 -28.02
C PHE A 187 7.10 15.60 -27.88
N LYS A 188 8.35 15.33 -28.31
CA LYS A 188 9.38 16.36 -28.33
C LYS A 188 9.00 17.56 -29.20
N ALA A 189 8.49 17.33 -30.42
CA ALA A 189 8.03 18.41 -31.30
C ALA A 189 6.83 19.16 -30.72
N TYR A 190 5.97 18.48 -29.97
CA TYR A 190 4.88 19.09 -29.22
C TYR A 190 5.43 20.06 -28.16
N ASN A 191 6.38 19.62 -27.34
CA ASN A 191 7.02 20.46 -26.32
C ASN A 191 7.75 21.65 -26.93
N ASP A 192 8.48 21.44 -28.01
CA ASP A 192 9.22 22.50 -28.71
C ASP A 192 8.27 23.59 -29.25
N SER A 193 7.04 23.22 -29.65
CA SER A 193 6.03 24.15 -30.19
C SER A 193 5.11 24.77 -29.15
N CYS A 194 4.77 24.06 -28.10
CA CYS A 194 3.76 24.46 -27.11
C CYS A 194 4.34 24.87 -25.75
N GLY A 195 5.60 24.53 -25.48
CA GLY A 195 6.25 24.67 -24.17
C GLY A 195 5.99 23.48 -23.24
N HIS A 196 6.86 23.34 -22.25
CA HIS A 196 6.83 22.20 -21.32
C HIS A 196 5.56 22.14 -20.46
N ASP A 197 5.01 23.29 -20.05
CA ASP A 197 3.78 23.31 -19.23
C ASP A 197 2.59 22.68 -19.96
N ARG A 198 2.48 22.91 -21.27
CA ARG A 198 1.45 22.26 -22.11
C ARG A 198 1.76 20.79 -22.36
N GLY A 199 3.04 20.42 -22.45
CA GLY A 199 3.48 19.03 -22.50
C GLY A 199 3.08 18.27 -21.25
N ASP A 200 3.30 18.85 -20.09
CA ASP A 200 2.88 18.29 -18.80
C ASP A 200 1.36 18.12 -18.71
N ASP A 201 0.58 19.11 -19.20
CA ASP A 201 -0.89 18.97 -19.27
C ASP A 201 -1.30 17.84 -20.22
N ALA A 202 -0.65 17.73 -21.38
CA ALA A 202 -0.90 16.63 -22.32
C ALA A 202 -0.62 15.26 -21.69
N LEU A 203 0.50 15.11 -20.96
CA LEU A 203 0.85 13.88 -20.22
C LEU A 203 -0.22 13.52 -19.19
N ARG A 204 -0.70 14.49 -18.38
CA ARG A 204 -1.76 14.26 -17.38
C ARG A 204 -3.06 13.80 -18.04
N ARG A 205 -3.45 14.45 -19.15
CA ARG A 205 -4.70 14.13 -19.88
C ARG A 205 -4.62 12.77 -20.55
N VAL A 206 -3.49 12.43 -21.19
CA VAL A 206 -3.27 11.10 -21.77
C VAL A 206 -3.31 10.03 -20.66
N ALA A 207 -2.55 10.21 -19.58
CA ALA A 207 -2.56 9.27 -18.45
C ALA A 207 -3.97 9.05 -17.89
N SER A 208 -4.77 10.12 -17.76
CA SER A 208 -6.16 10.03 -17.29
C SER A 208 -7.05 9.24 -18.26
N ALA A 209 -6.95 9.47 -19.57
CA ALA A 209 -7.71 8.75 -20.58
C ALA A 209 -7.36 7.25 -20.61
N LEU A 210 -6.06 6.94 -20.57
CA LEU A 210 -5.59 5.57 -20.53
C LEU A 210 -6.07 4.83 -19.26
N ARG A 211 -6.03 5.49 -18.10
CA ARG A 211 -6.52 4.94 -16.84
C ARG A 211 -8.02 4.64 -16.87
N LEU A 212 -8.83 5.48 -17.52
CA LEU A 212 -10.26 5.24 -17.67
C LEU A 212 -10.56 4.06 -18.60
N THR A 213 -9.71 3.82 -19.60
CA THR A 213 -9.82 2.66 -20.51
C THR A 213 -9.40 1.37 -19.82
N LEU A 214 -8.41 1.44 -18.94
CA LEU A 214 -7.88 0.33 -18.14
C LEU A 214 -8.65 0.23 -16.79
N ALA A 215 -9.97 0.03 -16.86
CA ALA A 215 -10.86 0.04 -15.69
C ALA A 215 -11.23 -1.37 -15.18
N ARG A 216 -10.75 -2.44 -15.81
CA ARG A 216 -11.07 -3.81 -15.38
C ARG A 216 -10.27 -4.20 -14.14
N ALA A 217 -10.83 -5.09 -13.32
CA ALA A 217 -10.09 -5.65 -12.19
C ALA A 217 -8.83 -6.37 -12.69
N GLY A 218 -7.66 -5.84 -12.34
CA GLY A 218 -6.36 -6.38 -12.78
C GLY A 218 -5.68 -5.61 -13.91
N ASP A 219 -6.35 -4.65 -14.55
CA ASP A 219 -5.66 -3.72 -15.44
C ASP A 219 -4.80 -2.77 -14.61
N ARG A 220 -3.57 -2.50 -15.07
CA ARG A 220 -2.61 -1.61 -14.44
C ARG A 220 -2.00 -0.68 -15.48
N LEU A 221 -1.81 0.57 -15.11
CA LEU A 221 -1.13 1.58 -15.92
C LEU A 221 0.05 2.15 -15.14
N PHE A 222 1.18 2.28 -15.83
CA PHE A 222 2.43 2.80 -15.26
C PHE A 222 3.01 3.86 -16.19
N ARG A 223 3.65 4.90 -15.63
CA ARG A 223 4.55 5.78 -16.39
C ARG A 223 5.98 5.34 -16.16
N VAL A 224 6.68 4.95 -17.21
CA VAL A 224 8.02 4.33 -17.10
C VAL A 224 9.16 5.27 -17.46
N GLY A 225 8.84 6.40 -18.09
CA GLY A 225 9.81 7.45 -18.45
C GLY A 225 9.11 8.55 -19.21
N GLY A 226 9.70 9.72 -19.37
CA GLY A 226 9.29 10.85 -20.20
C GLY A 226 7.84 10.82 -20.71
N GLU A 227 7.66 10.42 -21.95
CA GLU A 227 6.37 10.25 -22.65
C GLU A 227 5.91 8.78 -22.75
N GLU A 228 6.59 7.85 -22.03
CA GLU A 228 6.35 6.41 -22.14
C GLU A 228 5.49 5.88 -21.00
N PHE A 229 4.50 5.05 -21.36
CA PHE A 229 3.62 4.36 -20.44
C PHE A 229 3.65 2.85 -20.69
N VAL A 230 3.31 2.08 -19.66
CA VAL A 230 3.10 0.62 -19.76
C VAL A 230 1.71 0.31 -19.24
N ALA A 231 0.94 -0.46 -20.01
CA ALA A 231 -0.27 -1.10 -19.53
C ALA A 231 -0.02 -2.60 -19.37
N LEU A 232 -0.38 -3.14 -18.18
CA LEU A 232 -0.49 -4.58 -17.93
C LEU A 232 -1.96 -4.93 -17.83
N PHE A 233 -2.39 -5.96 -18.53
CA PHE A 233 -3.77 -6.45 -18.49
C PHE A 233 -3.86 -7.91 -18.91
N VAL A 234 -4.93 -8.59 -18.50
CA VAL A 234 -5.16 -9.99 -18.84
C VAL A 234 -6.27 -10.14 -19.86
N THR A 235 -6.14 -11.14 -20.73
CA THR A 235 -7.16 -11.50 -21.72
C THR A 235 -7.26 -13.02 -21.88
N GLN A 236 -8.33 -13.47 -22.52
CA GLN A 236 -8.50 -14.89 -22.80
C GLN A 236 -7.71 -15.33 -24.05
N ASP A 237 -7.49 -14.40 -24.98
CA ASP A 237 -6.84 -14.66 -26.25
C ASP A 237 -6.09 -13.41 -26.80
N GLU A 238 -5.30 -13.61 -27.82
CA GLU A 238 -4.53 -12.57 -28.50
C GLU A 238 -5.43 -11.53 -29.20
N GLN A 239 -6.58 -11.94 -29.72
CA GLN A 239 -7.51 -11.01 -30.36
C GLN A 239 -8.11 -10.05 -29.34
N GLY A 240 -8.40 -10.54 -28.14
CA GLY A 240 -8.83 -9.72 -27.01
C GLY A 240 -7.76 -8.72 -26.61
N ALA A 241 -6.49 -9.14 -26.58
CA ALA A 241 -5.35 -8.29 -26.29
C ALA A 241 -5.20 -7.16 -27.33
N GLN A 242 -5.29 -7.50 -28.61
CA GLN A 242 -5.19 -6.54 -29.70
C GLN A 242 -6.35 -5.52 -29.68
N ARG A 243 -7.59 -5.98 -29.44
CA ARG A 243 -8.75 -5.06 -29.30
C ARG A 243 -8.56 -4.10 -28.14
N HIS A 244 -8.11 -4.59 -26.99
CA HIS A 244 -7.90 -3.74 -25.81
C HIS A 244 -6.75 -2.72 -26.02
N ALA A 245 -5.67 -3.12 -26.68
CA ALA A 245 -4.60 -2.21 -27.07
C ALA A 245 -5.07 -1.13 -28.07
N GLU A 246 -5.98 -1.48 -28.97
CA GLU A 246 -6.59 -0.53 -29.92
C GLU A 246 -7.55 0.45 -29.22
N ASP A 247 -8.27 -0.01 -28.20
CA ASP A 247 -9.09 0.89 -27.36
C ASP A 247 -8.21 1.89 -26.60
N ILE A 248 -7.06 1.45 -26.06
CA ILE A 248 -6.06 2.31 -25.44
C ILE A 248 -5.55 3.37 -26.42
N ARG A 249 -5.18 2.97 -27.65
CA ARG A 249 -4.71 3.90 -28.69
C ARG A 249 -5.78 4.93 -29.03
N ARG A 250 -7.01 4.46 -29.21
CA ARG A 250 -8.16 5.31 -29.58
C ARG A 250 -8.47 6.34 -28.49
N ALA A 251 -8.43 5.95 -27.22
CA ALA A 251 -8.69 6.84 -26.08
C ALA A 251 -7.78 8.08 -26.07
N ALA A 252 -6.51 7.93 -26.45
CA ALA A 252 -5.61 9.09 -26.59
C ALA A 252 -5.99 10.00 -27.76
N ALA A 253 -6.32 9.44 -28.93
CA ALA A 253 -6.72 10.21 -30.09
C ALA A 253 -8.07 10.95 -29.88
N GLU A 254 -9.00 10.34 -29.15
CA GLU A 254 -10.31 10.91 -28.80
C GLU A 254 -10.23 12.14 -27.87
N LEU A 255 -9.10 12.36 -27.21
CA LEU A 255 -8.86 13.60 -26.47
C LEU A 255 -8.84 14.84 -27.37
N GLN A 256 -8.65 14.67 -28.68
CA GLN A 256 -8.61 15.74 -29.68
C GLN A 256 -7.67 16.89 -29.28
N LEU A 257 -6.53 16.56 -28.63
CA LEU A 257 -5.50 17.52 -28.24
C LEU A 257 -4.80 18.03 -29.50
N PRO A 258 -4.92 19.32 -29.88
CA PRO A 258 -4.23 19.81 -31.07
C PRO A 258 -2.71 19.63 -30.98
N HIS A 259 -2.10 19.21 -32.09
CA HIS A 259 -0.63 19.07 -32.21
C HIS A 259 -0.08 20.08 -33.23
N PRO A 260 0.21 21.33 -32.83
CA PRO A 260 0.52 22.40 -33.76
C PRO A 260 1.75 22.14 -34.64
N ALA A 261 2.76 21.43 -34.14
CA ALA A 261 3.98 21.10 -34.89
C ALA A 261 3.74 20.15 -36.08
N LEU A 262 2.60 19.42 -36.09
CA LEU A 262 2.26 18.50 -37.19
C LEU A 262 1.31 19.12 -38.24
N GLY A 263 0.87 20.34 -38.03
CA GLY A 263 -0.01 21.05 -38.93
C GLY A 263 -1.46 21.19 -38.46
N SER A 264 -2.26 21.94 -39.20
CA SER A 264 -3.66 22.21 -38.86
C SER A 264 -4.49 20.91 -38.87
N GLY A 265 -5.27 20.69 -37.80
CA GLY A 265 -6.15 19.52 -37.64
C GLY A 265 -5.47 18.27 -37.15
N GLN A 266 -4.17 18.28 -36.94
CA GLN A 266 -3.46 17.15 -36.32
C GLN A 266 -3.64 17.17 -34.79
N VAL A 267 -3.73 15.98 -34.21
CA VAL A 267 -3.93 15.80 -32.77
C VAL A 267 -2.82 14.92 -32.18
N VAL A 268 -2.68 15.00 -30.87
CA VAL A 268 -1.78 14.10 -30.12
C VAL A 268 -2.31 12.66 -30.26
N THR A 269 -1.42 11.77 -30.63
CA THR A 269 -1.66 10.32 -30.76
C THR A 269 -0.63 9.53 -29.99
N ILE A 270 -0.83 8.22 -29.88
CA ILE A 270 0.12 7.29 -29.28
C ILE A 270 0.39 6.11 -30.21
N SER A 271 1.62 5.60 -30.15
CA SER A 271 1.98 4.32 -30.73
C SER A 271 2.05 3.26 -29.65
N VAL A 272 1.64 2.04 -29.95
CA VAL A 272 1.56 0.95 -28.99
C VAL A 272 2.29 -0.29 -29.54
N GLY A 273 3.23 -0.80 -28.74
CA GLY A 273 3.84 -2.11 -28.94
C GLY A 273 3.26 -3.11 -27.95
N LEU A 274 2.58 -4.14 -28.44
CA LEU A 274 1.92 -5.15 -27.63
C LEU A 274 2.72 -6.45 -27.63
N ALA A 275 3.02 -6.98 -26.43
CA ALA A 275 3.57 -8.32 -26.25
C ALA A 275 2.68 -9.12 -25.31
N SER A 276 2.45 -10.38 -25.64
CA SER A 276 1.70 -11.31 -24.82
C SER A 276 2.62 -12.34 -24.20
N LEU A 277 2.35 -12.77 -22.96
CA LEU A 277 3.03 -13.85 -22.28
C LEU A 277 2.17 -15.12 -22.36
N PRO A 278 2.47 -16.05 -23.25
CA PRO A 278 1.75 -17.31 -23.36
C PRO A 278 1.93 -18.18 -22.12
N LEU A 279 0.97 -19.05 -21.88
CA LEU A 279 1.05 -20.05 -20.81
C LEU A 279 2.24 -20.98 -21.05
N GLY A 280 3.21 -20.99 -20.12
CA GLY A 280 4.37 -21.89 -20.18
C GLY A 280 5.69 -21.22 -20.60
N GLU A 281 5.71 -19.98 -21.03
CA GLU A 281 6.94 -19.23 -21.31
C GLU A 281 7.59 -18.62 -20.07
N SER A 282 8.85 -18.16 -20.20
CA SER A 282 9.59 -17.45 -19.16
C SER A 282 8.86 -16.18 -18.75
N ARG A 283 8.66 -16.01 -17.43
CA ARG A 283 7.94 -14.87 -16.84
C ARG A 283 8.87 -13.73 -16.46
N ASP A 284 9.93 -13.57 -17.22
CA ASP A 284 10.84 -12.46 -17.05
C ASP A 284 10.26 -11.19 -17.67
N LEU A 285 10.12 -10.15 -16.84
CA LEU A 285 9.61 -8.85 -17.27
C LEU A 285 10.49 -8.26 -18.38
N ASP A 286 11.79 -8.39 -18.26
CA ASP A 286 12.72 -7.79 -19.23
C ASP A 286 12.52 -8.41 -20.62
N THR A 287 12.33 -9.71 -20.70
CA THR A 287 12.03 -10.40 -21.97
C THR A 287 10.72 -9.91 -22.59
N LEU A 288 9.64 -9.81 -21.79
CA LEU A 288 8.34 -9.32 -22.27
C LEU A 288 8.43 -7.84 -22.68
N TYR A 289 9.14 -7.03 -21.89
CA TYR A 289 9.36 -5.62 -22.18
C TYR A 289 10.11 -5.42 -23.49
N HIS A 290 11.20 -6.16 -23.73
CA HIS A 290 11.98 -6.09 -24.99
C HIS A 290 11.14 -6.48 -26.21
N ARG A 291 10.25 -7.48 -26.10
CA ARG A 291 9.33 -7.83 -27.20
C ARG A 291 8.37 -6.68 -27.51
N ALA A 292 7.80 -6.05 -26.47
CA ALA A 292 6.91 -4.90 -26.62
C ALA A 292 7.66 -3.68 -27.22
N ASP A 293 8.89 -3.42 -26.78
CA ASP A 293 9.73 -2.34 -27.30
C ASP A 293 10.04 -2.51 -28.79
N ALA A 294 10.43 -3.71 -29.22
CA ALA A 294 10.63 -4.01 -30.63
C ALA A 294 9.35 -3.81 -31.46
N ALA A 295 8.18 -4.12 -30.91
CA ALA A 295 6.89 -3.87 -31.54
C ALA A 295 6.57 -2.37 -31.58
N LEU A 296 6.83 -1.61 -30.51
CA LEU A 296 6.65 -0.16 -30.47
C LEU A 296 7.55 0.56 -31.48
N TYR A 297 8.80 0.13 -31.59
CA TYR A 297 9.70 0.66 -32.61
C TYR A 297 9.15 0.46 -34.04
N ARG A 298 8.55 -0.71 -34.32
CA ARG A 298 7.86 -0.95 -35.59
C ARG A 298 6.64 -0.04 -35.76
N ALA A 299 5.83 0.15 -34.72
CA ALA A 299 4.69 1.07 -34.76
C ALA A 299 5.13 2.49 -35.13
N LYS A 300 6.20 2.99 -34.50
CA LYS A 300 6.78 4.31 -34.81
C LYS A 300 7.33 4.41 -36.24
N SER A 301 7.93 3.34 -36.77
CA SER A 301 8.51 3.33 -38.12
C SER A 301 7.47 3.13 -39.24
N THR A 302 6.33 2.52 -38.96
CA THR A 302 5.25 2.25 -39.95
C THR A 302 4.18 3.35 -40.04
N GLY A 303 4.41 4.50 -39.43
CA GLY A 303 3.51 5.66 -39.58
C GLY A 303 2.91 6.18 -38.29
N ARG A 304 3.25 5.57 -37.14
CA ARG A 304 2.73 5.94 -35.82
C ARG A 304 1.22 5.75 -35.67
N ASN A 305 0.64 6.21 -34.54
CA ASN A 305 -0.80 6.10 -34.26
C ASN A 305 -1.37 4.72 -34.58
N CYS A 306 -0.67 3.67 -34.21
CA CYS A 306 -1.08 2.28 -34.48
C CYS A 306 -0.63 1.35 -33.35
N VAL A 307 -1.23 0.16 -33.33
CA VAL A 307 -0.85 -0.96 -32.48
C VAL A 307 -0.08 -1.96 -33.33
N VAL A 308 1.10 -2.38 -32.86
CA VAL A 308 1.87 -3.47 -33.45
C VAL A 308 2.04 -4.58 -32.41
N VAL A 309 1.71 -5.80 -32.79
CA VAL A 309 1.88 -6.97 -31.93
C VAL A 309 3.27 -7.57 -32.13
N ALA A 310 3.92 -7.92 -31.03
CA ALA A 310 5.17 -8.69 -31.07
C ALA A 310 4.92 -10.11 -31.60
N PRO A 311 5.86 -10.68 -32.37
CA PRO A 311 5.75 -12.07 -32.83
C PRO A 311 5.87 -13.05 -31.68
#